data_c545085f906d75691b911402a865c949
#
_entry.id   c545085f906d75691b911402a865c949
#
_cell.length_a   1.000
_cell.length_b   1.000
_cell.length_c   1.000
_cell.angle_alpha   90.00
_cell.angle_beta   90.00
_cell.angle_gamma   90.00
#
_symmetry.space_group_name_H-M   'P 1'
#
loop_
_entity.id
_entity.type
_entity.pdbx_description
1 polymer ?
#
loop_
_entity_poly.entity_id
_entity_poly.type
_entity_poly.pdbx_seq_one_letter_code
_entity_poly.pdbx_strand_id
1 'polypeptide(L)'
;NNESKQISFIIPCKNEQNNIKLFEKEIIKNNQSYEYLFGDDNSSDKTDEEIDKLLKKLPNNKIIKYKGPGICKSENVYKGIENSSGDIVVIYDADLTVSFKDIEFSLNILKSTNADFINCTRMIYPQKDGAMKLFNFIGNSFFAGLFSLLFRKKITDTLCGTKIFYKKDWIKLKKDISKWGMKDLWGDFDLLIGAYKNNLKITEVPVTYYERKEEGTKMTSIISNALRMFFIVISSYHKLRLKK
;
A
#
# COMPACT_ATOMS: atom_id res chain seq x y z
N ASN A 1 28.51 8.23 -4.76
CA ASN A 1 28.06 7.10 -5.59
C ASN A 1 26.55 7.19 -5.77
N ASN A 2 26.12 7.70 -6.91
CA ASN A 2 24.72 7.68 -7.34
C ASN A 2 24.42 6.31 -8.01
N GLU A 3 24.52 5.24 -7.25
CA GLU A 3 23.93 3.98 -7.71
C GLU A 3 22.43 4.16 -7.76
N SER A 4 21.82 3.95 -8.92
CA SER A 4 20.38 4.04 -9.12
C SER A 4 19.71 2.98 -8.25
N LYS A 5 19.07 3.38 -7.14
CA LYS A 5 18.37 2.45 -6.24
C LYS A 5 17.31 1.69 -7.01
N GLN A 6 17.38 0.37 -6.94
CA GLN A 6 16.38 -0.50 -7.54
C GLN A 6 15.04 -0.38 -6.81
N ILE A 7 13.94 -0.39 -7.55
CA ILE A 7 12.58 -0.21 -7.01
C ILE A 7 11.77 -1.46 -7.26
N SER A 8 11.09 -1.96 -6.23
CA SER A 8 10.17 -3.09 -6.30
C SER A 8 8.74 -2.65 -6.03
N PHE A 9 7.86 -2.90 -6.98
CA PHE A 9 6.41 -2.73 -6.85
C PHE A 9 5.79 -4.01 -6.30
N ILE A 10 5.14 -3.95 -5.15
CA ILE A 10 4.40 -5.04 -4.55
C ILE A 10 2.93 -4.87 -4.89
N ILE A 11 2.38 -5.77 -5.66
CA ILE A 11 1.04 -5.70 -6.24
C ILE A 11 0.21 -6.87 -5.73
N PRO A 12 -0.49 -6.71 -4.59
CA PRO A 12 -1.37 -7.74 -4.07
C PRO A 12 -2.61 -7.87 -4.95
N CYS A 13 -2.90 -9.07 -5.41
CA CYS A 13 -4.01 -9.36 -6.31
C CYS A 13 -4.99 -10.34 -5.67
N LYS A 14 -6.29 -10.06 -5.80
CA LYS A 14 -7.36 -11.00 -5.51
C LYS A 14 -8.58 -10.65 -6.36
N ASN A 15 -8.92 -11.51 -7.32
CA ASN A 15 -9.99 -11.29 -8.28
C ASN A 15 -9.80 -9.95 -9.03
N GLU A 16 -8.67 -9.82 -9.75
CA GLU A 16 -8.25 -8.60 -10.45
C GLU A 16 -7.98 -8.86 -11.95
N GLN A 17 -8.57 -9.90 -12.53
CA GLN A 17 -8.28 -10.37 -13.90
C GLN A 17 -8.30 -9.25 -14.95
N ASN A 18 -9.21 -8.28 -14.85
CA ASN A 18 -9.33 -7.19 -15.82
C ASN A 18 -8.31 -6.08 -15.54
N ASN A 19 -7.99 -5.83 -14.28
CA ASN A 19 -6.98 -4.84 -13.91
C ASN A 19 -5.57 -5.31 -14.29
N ILE A 20 -5.26 -6.60 -14.16
CA ILE A 20 -3.96 -7.15 -14.57
C ILE A 20 -3.67 -6.86 -16.06
N LYS A 21 -4.66 -6.96 -16.93
CA LYS A 21 -4.52 -6.63 -18.36
C LYS A 21 -4.10 -5.18 -18.60
N LEU A 22 -4.43 -4.26 -17.70
CA LEU A 22 -4.09 -2.85 -17.82
C LEU A 22 -2.63 -2.59 -17.45
N PHE A 23 -2.03 -3.42 -16.59
CA PHE A 23 -0.61 -3.29 -16.22
C PHE A 23 0.34 -3.43 -17.40
N GLU A 24 0.00 -4.21 -18.43
CA GLU A 24 0.81 -4.32 -19.65
C GLU A 24 1.14 -2.93 -20.23
N LYS A 25 0.11 -2.10 -20.39
CA LYS A 25 0.26 -0.75 -20.93
C LYS A 25 1.06 0.16 -20.00
N GLU A 26 0.82 0.07 -18.70
CA GLU A 26 1.50 0.89 -17.69
C GLU A 26 2.99 0.51 -17.59
N ILE A 27 3.33 -0.77 -17.59
CA ILE A 27 4.72 -1.24 -17.55
C ILE A 27 5.50 -0.80 -18.80
N ILE A 28 4.91 -0.98 -20.00
CA ILE A 28 5.53 -0.57 -21.27
C ILE A 28 5.75 0.94 -21.29
N LYS A 29 4.74 1.72 -20.88
CA LYS A 29 4.78 3.19 -20.89
C LYS A 29 5.88 3.74 -19.99
N ASN A 30 6.10 3.12 -18.83
CA ASN A 30 7.06 3.61 -17.85
C ASN A 30 8.51 3.34 -18.24
N ASN A 31 8.80 2.36 -19.10
CA ASN A 31 10.13 2.01 -19.62
C ASN A 31 11.27 2.07 -18.59
N GLN A 32 10.96 1.83 -17.32
CA GLN A 32 11.90 1.85 -16.20
C GLN A 32 12.26 0.43 -15.79
N SER A 33 13.50 0.21 -15.37
CA SER A 33 13.96 -1.07 -14.85
C SER A 33 13.42 -1.35 -13.44
N TYR A 34 12.10 -1.34 -13.29
CA TYR A 34 11.43 -1.69 -12.02
C TYR A 34 11.22 -3.19 -11.91
N GLU A 35 11.20 -3.68 -10.69
CA GLU A 35 10.76 -5.03 -10.36
C GLU A 35 9.27 -5.00 -9.99
N TYR A 36 8.46 -5.84 -10.62
CA TYR A 36 7.02 -5.94 -10.36
C TYR A 36 6.68 -7.31 -9.78
N LEU A 37 6.19 -7.33 -8.55
CA LEU A 37 5.83 -8.56 -7.85
C LEU A 37 4.31 -8.66 -7.73
N PHE A 38 3.70 -9.53 -8.53
CA PHE A 38 2.27 -9.81 -8.50
C PHE A 38 1.99 -10.98 -7.56
N GLY A 39 1.26 -10.72 -6.48
CA GLY A 39 0.89 -11.72 -5.47
C GLY A 39 -0.57 -12.15 -5.63
N ASP A 40 -0.82 -13.31 -6.22
CA ASP A 40 -2.18 -13.86 -6.27
C ASP A 40 -2.58 -14.49 -4.93
N ASP A 41 -3.61 -13.95 -4.28
CA ASP A 41 -4.09 -14.38 -2.97
C ASP A 41 -5.27 -15.35 -3.08
N ASN A 42 -5.10 -16.44 -3.81
CA ASN A 42 -6.13 -17.44 -4.11
C ASN A 42 -7.35 -16.82 -4.80
N SER A 43 -7.14 -16.17 -5.93
CA SER A 43 -8.23 -15.65 -6.78
C SER A 43 -9.11 -16.79 -7.29
N SER A 44 -10.39 -16.52 -7.40
CA SER A 44 -11.39 -17.46 -7.98
C SER A 44 -11.70 -17.16 -9.44
N ASP A 45 -11.19 -16.05 -9.98
CA ASP A 45 -11.30 -15.65 -11.38
C ASP A 45 -9.99 -16.00 -12.14
N LYS A 46 -9.80 -15.41 -13.32
CA LYS A 46 -8.61 -15.65 -14.17
C LYS A 46 -7.40 -14.79 -13.81
N THR A 47 -7.32 -14.21 -12.61
CA THR A 47 -6.21 -13.35 -12.19
C THR A 47 -4.86 -14.04 -12.35
N ASP A 48 -4.74 -15.27 -11.88
CA ASP A 48 -3.49 -16.07 -11.96
C ASP A 48 -3.05 -16.30 -13.42
N GLU A 49 -4.00 -16.64 -14.29
CA GLU A 49 -3.75 -16.83 -15.73
C GLU A 49 -3.35 -15.52 -16.42
N GLU A 50 -3.96 -14.40 -16.06
CA GLU A 50 -3.63 -13.09 -16.66
C GLU A 50 -2.25 -12.62 -16.22
N ILE A 51 -1.81 -12.90 -14.99
CA ILE A 51 -0.43 -12.65 -14.56
C ILE A 51 0.55 -13.49 -15.41
N ASP A 52 0.26 -14.78 -15.66
CA ASP A 52 1.09 -15.63 -16.51
C ASP A 52 1.18 -15.12 -17.96
N LYS A 53 0.09 -14.59 -18.50
CA LYS A 53 0.10 -13.95 -19.82
C LYS A 53 0.97 -12.70 -19.83
N LEU A 54 0.91 -11.89 -18.77
CA LEU A 54 1.71 -10.68 -18.63
C LEU A 54 3.22 -11.01 -18.61
N LEU A 55 3.62 -12.04 -17.87
CA LEU A 55 5.00 -12.52 -17.84
C LEU A 55 5.50 -12.93 -19.24
N LYS A 56 4.67 -13.67 -19.98
CA LYS A 56 5.00 -14.12 -21.34
C LYS A 56 5.11 -12.97 -22.36
N LYS A 57 4.27 -11.94 -22.20
CA LYS A 57 4.25 -10.78 -23.11
C LYS A 57 5.41 -9.81 -22.88
N LEU A 58 5.90 -9.73 -21.66
CA LEU A 58 6.94 -8.78 -21.25
C LEU A 58 8.18 -9.51 -20.68
N PRO A 59 8.82 -10.39 -21.47
CA PRO A 59 9.90 -11.24 -20.97
C PRO A 59 11.16 -10.47 -20.55
N ASN A 60 11.34 -9.25 -21.07
CA ASN A 60 12.48 -8.39 -20.74
C ASN A 60 12.27 -7.53 -19.48
N ASN A 61 11.05 -7.52 -18.94
CA ASN A 61 10.74 -6.81 -17.71
C ASN A 61 10.92 -7.75 -16.51
N LYS A 62 11.38 -7.22 -15.39
CA LYS A 62 11.51 -8.01 -14.16
C LYS A 62 10.17 -8.15 -13.48
N ILE A 63 9.37 -9.11 -13.95
CA ILE A 63 8.06 -9.45 -13.40
C ILE A 63 8.15 -10.77 -12.67
N ILE A 64 7.68 -10.80 -11.43
CA ILE A 64 7.69 -11.97 -10.56
C ILE A 64 6.25 -12.24 -10.13
N LYS A 65 5.79 -13.48 -10.32
CA LYS A 65 4.55 -13.96 -9.74
C LYS A 65 4.85 -14.75 -8.46
N TYR A 66 4.10 -14.49 -7.41
CA TYR A 66 4.14 -15.30 -6.21
C TYR A 66 2.73 -15.62 -5.70
N LYS A 67 2.60 -16.75 -5.03
CA LYS A 67 1.34 -17.15 -4.41
C LYS A 67 1.20 -16.45 -3.05
N GLY A 68 0.14 -15.69 -2.87
CA GLY A 68 -0.25 -15.11 -1.59
C GLY A 68 -0.60 -16.20 -0.56
N PRO A 69 -0.63 -15.89 0.73
CA PRO A 69 -0.93 -16.88 1.78
C PRO A 69 -2.43 -17.24 1.86
N GLY A 70 -3.32 -16.53 1.16
CA GLY A 70 -4.76 -16.79 1.18
C GLY A 70 -5.46 -16.33 2.46
N ILE A 71 -4.83 -15.47 3.25
CA ILE A 71 -5.33 -15.04 4.57
C ILE A 71 -5.96 -13.66 4.48
N CYS A 72 -5.19 -12.66 4.03
CA CYS A 72 -5.64 -11.27 3.87
C CYS A 72 -4.62 -10.46 3.07
N LYS A 73 -5.02 -9.25 2.62
CA LYS A 73 -4.17 -8.36 1.83
C LYS A 73 -2.83 -8.07 2.52
N SER A 74 -2.83 -7.79 3.83
CA SER A 74 -1.59 -7.46 4.55
C SER A 74 -0.54 -8.57 4.47
N GLU A 75 -0.93 -9.82 4.70
CA GLU A 75 -0.01 -10.96 4.62
C GLU A 75 0.53 -11.18 3.21
N ASN A 76 -0.31 -10.93 2.19
CA ASN A 76 0.12 -10.98 0.80
C ASN A 76 1.16 -9.89 0.50
N VAL A 77 0.92 -8.66 0.95
CA VAL A 77 1.86 -7.54 0.84
C VAL A 77 3.19 -7.87 1.54
N TYR A 78 3.14 -8.36 2.78
CA TYR A 78 4.34 -8.67 3.56
C TYR A 78 5.19 -9.75 2.90
N LYS A 79 4.56 -10.79 2.35
CA LYS A 79 5.24 -11.82 1.57
C LYS A 79 5.90 -11.25 0.31
N GLY A 80 5.21 -10.34 -0.38
CA GLY A 80 5.78 -9.64 -1.53
C GLY A 80 7.01 -8.80 -1.17
N ILE A 81 6.97 -8.07 -0.05
CA ILE A 81 8.12 -7.29 0.42
C ILE A 81 9.31 -8.21 0.71
N GLU A 82 9.08 -9.37 1.31
CA GLU A 82 10.15 -10.34 1.58
C GLU A 82 10.78 -10.91 0.31
N ASN A 83 9.97 -11.17 -0.70
CA ASN A 83 10.42 -11.68 -1.99
C ASN A 83 11.07 -10.62 -2.89
N SER A 84 10.89 -9.33 -2.61
CA SER A 84 11.44 -8.25 -3.43
C SER A 84 12.95 -8.15 -3.31
N SER A 85 13.63 -7.62 -4.34
CA SER A 85 15.08 -7.43 -4.33
C SER A 85 15.49 -5.95 -4.33
N GLY A 86 14.56 -5.03 -4.57
CA GLY A 86 14.86 -3.60 -4.68
C GLY A 86 15.17 -2.93 -3.34
N ASP A 87 15.88 -1.81 -3.42
CA ASP A 87 16.22 -0.97 -2.25
C ASP A 87 15.02 -0.17 -1.73
N ILE A 88 14.07 0.11 -2.63
CA ILE A 88 12.85 0.85 -2.34
C ILE A 88 11.66 -0.05 -2.65
N VAL A 89 10.73 -0.12 -1.71
CA VAL A 89 9.46 -0.83 -1.84
C VAL A 89 8.35 0.17 -2.12
N VAL A 90 7.53 -0.14 -3.12
CA VAL A 90 6.27 0.54 -3.44
C VAL A 90 5.13 -0.45 -3.28
N ILE A 91 4.24 -0.23 -2.35
CA ILE A 91 2.99 -0.99 -2.27
C ILE A 91 2.01 -0.33 -3.24
N TYR A 92 1.52 -1.08 -4.20
CA TYR A 92 0.66 -0.58 -5.26
C TYR A 92 -0.56 -1.48 -5.47
N ASP A 93 -1.74 -0.94 -5.20
CA ASP A 93 -2.98 -1.71 -5.33
C ASP A 93 -3.26 -2.06 -6.80
N ALA A 94 -3.71 -3.29 -7.03
CA ALA A 94 -3.96 -3.82 -8.38
C ALA A 94 -5.12 -3.11 -9.11
N ASP A 95 -5.93 -2.32 -8.41
CA ASP A 95 -7.07 -1.60 -9.00
C ASP A 95 -6.69 -0.32 -9.77
N LEU A 96 -5.39 0.04 -9.77
CA LEU A 96 -4.86 1.19 -10.51
C LEU A 96 -5.56 2.54 -10.18
N THR A 97 -6.08 2.68 -8.96
CA THR A 97 -6.77 3.90 -8.52
C THR A 97 -5.84 5.07 -8.23
N VAL A 98 -4.54 4.81 -8.10
CA VAL A 98 -3.48 5.84 -8.04
C VAL A 98 -2.65 5.74 -9.32
N SER A 99 -2.34 6.87 -9.95
CA SER A 99 -1.58 6.86 -11.21
C SER A 99 -0.09 6.57 -11.00
N PHE A 100 0.55 5.93 -11.98
CA PHE A 100 2.01 5.76 -11.97
C PHE A 100 2.75 7.09 -11.87
N LYS A 101 2.23 8.15 -12.49
CA LYS A 101 2.80 9.50 -12.42
C LYS A 101 2.85 10.01 -10.97
N ASP A 102 1.79 9.81 -10.20
CA ASP A 102 1.76 10.20 -8.78
C ASP A 102 2.73 9.36 -7.94
N ILE A 103 2.91 8.07 -8.31
CA ILE A 103 3.88 7.20 -7.66
C ILE A 103 5.31 7.64 -7.97
N GLU A 104 5.63 7.95 -9.23
CA GLU A 104 6.95 8.48 -9.62
C GLU A 104 7.26 9.80 -8.91
N PHE A 105 6.27 10.69 -8.81
CA PHE A 105 6.43 11.91 -8.03
C PHE A 105 6.72 11.61 -6.56
N SER A 106 6.00 10.67 -5.96
CA SER A 106 6.20 10.24 -4.57
C SER A 106 7.57 9.59 -4.36
N LEU A 107 8.05 8.79 -5.31
CA LEU A 107 9.40 8.23 -5.32
C LEU A 107 10.48 9.31 -5.38
N ASN A 108 10.27 10.36 -6.19
CA ASN A 108 11.19 11.50 -6.25
C ASN A 108 11.24 12.25 -4.92
N ILE A 109 10.11 12.43 -4.25
CA ILE A 109 10.07 13.02 -2.90
C ILE A 109 10.85 12.17 -1.91
N LEU A 110 10.69 10.83 -1.90
CA LEU A 110 11.46 9.95 -1.04
C LEU A 110 12.98 10.08 -1.29
N LYS A 111 13.40 10.14 -2.56
CA LYS A 111 14.81 10.18 -2.97
C LYS A 111 15.46 11.55 -2.74
N SER A 112 14.71 12.63 -2.91
CA SER A 112 15.22 14.02 -2.87
C SER A 112 15.09 14.69 -1.50
N THR A 113 14.38 14.08 -0.58
CA THR A 113 14.19 14.61 0.78
C THR A 113 14.79 13.64 1.81
N ASN A 114 14.71 14.02 3.09
CA ASN A 114 15.09 13.14 4.19
C ASN A 114 13.90 12.32 4.73
N ALA A 115 12.89 12.03 3.89
CA ALA A 115 11.81 11.12 4.21
C ALA A 115 12.32 9.67 4.23
N ASP A 116 11.85 8.88 5.19
CA ASP A 116 12.10 7.44 5.27
C ASP A 116 10.89 6.64 4.79
N PHE A 117 9.70 7.22 4.93
CA PHE A 117 8.42 6.58 4.63
C PHE A 117 7.45 7.58 4.00
N ILE A 118 6.98 7.29 2.80
CA ILE A 118 5.92 8.06 2.14
C ILE A 118 4.57 7.37 2.40
N ASN A 119 3.63 8.14 2.94
CA ASN A 119 2.22 7.80 3.00
C ASN A 119 1.49 8.60 1.92
N CYS A 120 1.03 7.96 0.85
CA CYS A 120 0.22 8.65 -0.13
C CYS A 120 -1.13 9.02 0.48
N THR A 121 -1.65 10.20 0.14
CA THR A 121 -2.93 10.69 0.65
C THR A 121 -3.86 11.10 -0.48
N ARG A 122 -5.10 10.60 -0.42
CA ARG A 122 -6.18 10.88 -1.37
C ARG A 122 -7.08 12.03 -0.91
N MET A 123 -6.79 12.60 0.26
CA MET A 123 -7.67 13.54 0.98
C MET A 123 -7.32 15.00 0.73
N ILE A 124 -6.30 15.29 -0.07
CA ILE A 124 -5.80 16.65 -0.32
C ILE A 124 -6.32 17.20 -1.65
N TYR A 125 -6.20 16.41 -2.73
CA TYR A 125 -6.73 16.81 -4.03
C TYR A 125 -8.24 16.60 -4.13
N PRO A 126 -8.95 17.42 -4.91
CA PRO A 126 -10.35 17.15 -5.24
C PRO A 126 -10.49 15.74 -5.79
N GLN A 127 -11.41 15.00 -5.24
CA GLN A 127 -11.65 13.64 -5.71
C GLN A 127 -12.35 13.68 -7.07
N LYS A 128 -11.97 12.78 -7.95
CA LYS A 128 -12.72 12.56 -9.18
C LYS A 128 -14.10 12.02 -8.85
N ASP A 129 -15.08 12.37 -9.66
CA ASP A 129 -16.47 11.94 -9.47
C ASP A 129 -16.54 10.41 -9.27
N GLY A 130 -17.23 9.99 -8.23
CA GLY A 130 -17.39 8.56 -7.90
C GLY A 130 -16.20 7.87 -7.23
N ALA A 131 -15.02 8.51 -7.15
CA ALA A 131 -13.80 7.88 -6.66
C ALA A 131 -13.89 7.41 -5.20
N MET A 132 -14.56 8.14 -4.33
CA MET A 132 -14.73 7.76 -2.93
C MET A 132 -16.16 8.03 -2.45
N LYS A 133 -16.81 7.02 -1.87
CA LYS A 133 -18.12 7.18 -1.26
C LYS A 133 -18.03 8.06 -0.01
N LEU A 134 -19.05 8.89 0.25
CA LEU A 134 -19.10 9.83 1.38
C LEU A 134 -18.79 9.14 2.74
N PHE A 135 -19.36 7.98 2.99
CA PHE A 135 -19.10 7.24 4.23
C PHE A 135 -17.64 6.82 4.38
N ASN A 136 -16.97 6.44 3.29
CA ASN A 136 -15.54 6.11 3.31
C ASN A 136 -14.70 7.37 3.58
N PHE A 137 -15.10 8.51 3.04
CA PHE A 137 -14.44 9.79 3.30
C PHE A 137 -14.56 10.20 4.78
N ILE A 138 -15.76 10.12 5.35
CA ILE A 138 -15.99 10.43 6.77
C ILE A 138 -15.22 9.46 7.66
N GLY A 139 -15.29 8.15 7.38
CA GLY A 139 -14.57 7.12 8.13
C GLY A 139 -13.06 7.33 8.11
N ASN A 140 -12.49 7.60 6.92
CA ASN A 140 -11.04 7.85 6.80
C ASN A 140 -10.65 9.15 7.54
N SER A 141 -11.45 10.21 7.45
CA SER A 141 -11.20 11.47 8.17
C SER A 141 -11.22 11.26 9.69
N PHE A 142 -12.13 10.44 10.20
CA PHE A 142 -12.19 10.08 11.62
C PHE A 142 -10.90 9.35 12.05
N PHE A 143 -10.49 8.31 11.34
CA PHE A 143 -9.25 7.59 11.66
C PHE A 143 -8.01 8.46 11.48
N ALA A 144 -7.97 9.33 10.48
CA ALA A 144 -6.89 10.30 10.28
C ALA A 144 -6.75 11.24 11.50
N GLY A 145 -7.88 11.67 12.09
CA GLY A 145 -7.90 12.43 13.33
C GLY A 145 -7.31 11.66 14.51
N LEU A 146 -7.71 10.39 14.69
CA LEU A 146 -7.17 9.52 15.75
C LEU A 146 -5.65 9.28 15.58
N PHE A 147 -5.18 9.04 14.36
CA PHE A 147 -3.75 8.88 14.09
C PHE A 147 -2.98 10.18 14.29
N SER A 148 -3.58 11.33 13.95
CA SER A 148 -2.95 12.64 14.19
C SER A 148 -2.73 12.87 15.68
N LEU A 149 -3.71 12.49 16.53
CA LEU A 149 -3.58 12.54 17.98
C LEU A 149 -2.53 11.55 18.49
N LEU A 150 -2.54 10.32 17.96
CA LEU A 150 -1.60 9.27 18.33
C LEU A 150 -0.15 9.67 18.03
N PHE A 151 0.09 10.19 16.84
CA PHE A 151 1.42 10.55 16.35
C PHE A 151 1.85 11.97 16.76
N ARG A 152 0.96 12.79 17.31
CA ARG A 152 1.18 14.23 17.55
C ARG A 152 1.66 14.96 16.30
N LYS A 153 1.18 14.53 15.16
CA LYS A 153 1.51 15.04 13.84
C LYS A 153 0.30 14.86 12.94
N LYS A 154 0.01 15.86 12.10
CA LYS A 154 -1.11 15.78 11.16
C LYS A 154 -0.91 14.61 10.21
N ILE A 155 -1.89 13.72 10.17
CA ILE A 155 -2.07 12.64 9.18
C ILE A 155 -3.41 12.88 8.51
N THR A 156 -3.46 12.77 7.20
CA THR A 156 -4.66 13.08 6.41
C THR A 156 -5.34 11.86 5.83
N ASP A 157 -4.59 10.77 5.56
CA ASP A 157 -5.15 9.52 5.03
C ASP A 157 -4.46 8.31 5.69
N THR A 158 -5.25 7.45 6.30
CA THR A 158 -4.75 6.23 6.96
C THR A 158 -5.05 4.96 6.16
N LEU A 159 -5.88 5.05 5.12
CA LEU A 159 -6.40 3.92 4.34
C LEU A 159 -5.97 3.95 2.87
N CYS A 160 -5.04 4.81 2.49
CA CYS A 160 -4.40 4.73 1.19
C CYS A 160 -3.43 3.56 1.16
N GLY A 161 -3.68 2.55 0.34
CA GLY A 161 -2.80 1.37 0.23
C GLY A 161 -1.42 1.69 -0.33
N THR A 162 -1.26 2.80 -1.07
CA THR A 162 0.03 3.18 -1.66
C THR A 162 0.96 3.75 -0.60
N LYS A 163 2.02 3.00 -0.31
CA LYS A 163 3.08 3.39 0.62
C LYS A 163 4.43 3.10 -0.01
N ILE A 164 5.42 3.97 0.26
CA ILE A 164 6.76 3.86 -0.32
C ILE A 164 7.79 4.04 0.79
N PHE A 165 8.74 3.13 0.90
CA PHE A 165 9.78 3.20 1.92
C PHE A 165 11.03 2.42 1.52
N TYR A 166 12.14 2.65 2.22
CA TYR A 166 13.35 1.88 2.00
C TYR A 166 13.23 0.46 2.54
N LYS A 167 13.59 -0.54 1.75
CA LYS A 167 13.52 -1.96 2.15
C LYS A 167 14.33 -2.27 3.40
N LYS A 168 15.44 -1.58 3.62
CA LYS A 168 16.24 -1.72 4.85
C LYS A 168 15.44 -1.52 6.14
N ASP A 169 14.38 -0.69 6.09
CA ASP A 169 13.54 -0.41 7.25
C ASP A 169 12.47 -1.49 7.49
N TRP A 170 12.25 -2.39 6.50
CA TRP A 170 11.33 -3.51 6.64
C TRP A 170 11.65 -4.39 7.85
N ILE A 171 12.94 -4.60 8.16
CA ILE A 171 13.37 -5.39 9.33
C ILE A 171 12.81 -4.82 10.64
N LYS A 172 12.71 -3.49 10.74
CA LYS A 172 12.13 -2.81 11.91
C LYS A 172 10.61 -2.92 11.89
N LEU A 173 9.98 -2.61 10.74
CA LEU A 173 8.53 -2.66 10.57
C LEU A 173 7.97 -4.05 10.84
N LYS A 174 8.60 -5.10 10.30
CA LYS A 174 8.19 -6.50 10.46
C LYS A 174 8.10 -6.92 11.92
N LYS A 175 8.99 -6.42 12.78
CA LYS A 175 8.96 -6.73 14.23
C LYS A 175 7.71 -6.22 14.93
N ASP A 176 7.01 -5.26 14.34
CA ASP A 176 5.85 -4.61 14.96
C ASP A 176 4.51 -5.03 14.33
N ILE A 177 4.53 -5.81 13.25
CA ILE A 177 3.33 -6.33 12.60
C ILE A 177 2.50 -7.14 13.58
N SER A 178 1.17 -6.95 13.53
CA SER A 178 0.17 -7.64 14.37
C SER A 178 0.35 -7.46 15.88
N LYS A 179 1.17 -6.50 16.32
CA LYS A 179 1.36 -6.22 17.75
C LYS A 179 0.34 -5.24 18.34
N TRP A 180 -0.60 -4.75 17.54
CA TRP A 180 -1.51 -3.67 17.94
C TRP A 180 -2.88 -4.16 18.42
N GLY A 181 -2.92 -5.35 19.01
CA GLY A 181 -4.12 -5.90 19.66
C GLY A 181 -4.99 -6.77 18.74
N MET A 182 -5.22 -6.34 17.53
CA MET A 182 -5.92 -7.10 16.49
C MET A 182 -5.09 -7.12 15.20
N LYS A 183 -5.32 -8.14 14.37
CA LYS A 183 -4.67 -8.24 13.07
C LYS A 183 -5.19 -7.15 12.13
N ASP A 184 -4.29 -6.38 11.54
CA ASP A 184 -4.61 -5.46 10.45
C ASP A 184 -4.75 -6.26 9.15
N LEU A 185 -5.95 -6.31 8.59
CA LEU A 185 -6.25 -7.10 7.39
C LEU A 185 -5.74 -6.44 6.10
N TRP A 186 -5.48 -5.13 6.15
CA TRP A 186 -5.03 -4.34 4.98
C TRP A 186 -3.54 -4.02 5.02
N GLY A 187 -2.94 -3.93 6.21
CA GLY A 187 -1.55 -3.60 6.44
C GLY A 187 -1.26 -2.10 6.58
N ASP A 188 -2.25 -1.27 6.34
CA ASP A 188 -2.08 0.19 6.36
C ASP A 188 -1.76 0.73 7.75
N PHE A 189 -2.43 0.22 8.77
CA PHE A 189 -2.24 0.64 10.16
C PHE A 189 -0.96 0.06 10.74
N ASP A 190 -0.68 -1.23 10.50
CA ASP A 190 0.56 -1.87 10.94
C ASP A 190 1.80 -1.12 10.45
N LEU A 191 1.81 -0.75 9.16
CA LEU A 191 2.92 -0.04 8.56
C LEU A 191 3.06 1.39 9.07
N LEU A 192 1.96 2.15 9.21
CA LEU A 192 2.00 3.52 9.71
C LEU A 192 2.41 3.58 11.19
N ILE A 193 1.83 2.72 12.03
CA ILE A 193 2.17 2.68 13.46
C ILE A 193 3.59 2.18 13.64
N GLY A 194 4.00 1.17 12.87
CA GLY A 194 5.37 0.66 12.86
C GLY A 194 6.38 1.73 12.45
N ALA A 195 6.09 2.50 11.41
CA ALA A 195 6.94 3.60 10.96
C ALA A 195 7.08 4.67 12.06
N TYR A 196 5.97 5.09 12.67
CA TYR A 196 5.99 6.05 13.78
C TYR A 196 6.78 5.53 14.99
N LYS A 197 6.53 4.30 15.42
CA LYS A 197 7.24 3.68 16.57
C LYS A 197 8.73 3.59 16.36
N ASN A 198 9.16 3.33 15.15
CA ASN A 198 10.57 3.21 14.79
C ASN A 198 11.22 4.56 14.42
N ASN A 199 10.55 5.67 14.69
CA ASN A 199 11.00 7.04 14.40
C ASN A 199 11.35 7.26 12.91
N LEU A 200 10.70 6.54 11.99
CA LEU A 200 10.83 6.82 10.57
C LEU A 200 10.16 8.16 10.25
N LYS A 201 10.82 8.95 9.42
CA LYS A 201 10.30 10.24 9.00
C LYS A 201 9.20 10.04 7.96
N ILE A 202 7.95 10.00 8.44
CA ILE A 202 6.77 9.85 7.59
C ILE A 202 6.51 11.19 6.90
N THR A 203 6.35 11.15 5.57
CA THR A 203 5.92 12.30 4.76
C THR A 203 4.68 11.91 3.98
N GLU A 204 3.64 12.76 4.02
CA GLU A 204 2.45 12.54 3.21
C GLU A 204 2.64 13.23 1.84
N VAL A 205 2.29 12.51 0.79
CA VAL A 205 2.32 13.01 -0.59
C VAL A 205 0.93 12.89 -1.19
N PRO A 206 0.33 14.02 -1.64
CA PRO A 206 -0.98 14.00 -2.27
C PRO A 206 -0.94 13.22 -3.59
N VAL A 207 -1.97 12.39 -3.80
CA VAL A 207 -2.18 11.65 -5.05
C VAL A 207 -3.59 11.87 -5.55
N THR A 208 -3.76 11.84 -6.87
CA THR A 208 -5.09 11.85 -7.48
C THR A 208 -5.69 10.46 -7.33
N TYR A 209 -6.91 10.40 -6.79
CA TYR A 209 -7.64 9.16 -6.65
C TYR A 209 -8.67 9.01 -7.76
N TYR A 210 -8.55 7.95 -8.53
CA TYR A 210 -9.44 7.64 -9.63
C TYR A 210 -10.49 6.61 -9.21
N GLU A 211 -11.64 6.64 -9.89
CA GLU A 211 -12.65 5.62 -9.72
C GLU A 211 -12.10 4.25 -10.12
N ARG A 212 -12.50 3.22 -9.38
CA ARG A 212 -12.20 1.83 -9.76
C ARG A 212 -12.86 1.51 -11.10
N LYS A 213 -12.10 0.92 -12.00
CA LYS A 213 -12.62 0.53 -13.33
C LYS A 213 -13.59 -0.64 -13.26
N GLU A 214 -13.54 -1.42 -12.19
CA GLU A 214 -14.48 -2.51 -11.92
C GLU A 214 -15.33 -2.19 -10.70
N GLU A 215 -16.64 -2.51 -10.79
CA GLU A 215 -17.60 -2.24 -9.73
C GLU A 215 -17.31 -3.09 -8.49
N GLY A 216 -17.43 -2.46 -7.35
CA GLY A 216 -17.51 -3.10 -6.05
C GLY A 216 -16.35 -2.82 -5.11
N THR A 217 -16.69 -2.52 -3.87
CA THR A 217 -15.74 -2.57 -2.78
C THR A 217 -15.62 -4.02 -2.30
N LYS A 218 -14.38 -4.53 -2.23
CA LYS A 218 -14.11 -5.85 -1.65
C LYS A 218 -14.21 -5.84 -0.12
N MET A 219 -14.53 -4.67 0.46
CA MET A 219 -14.71 -4.53 1.90
C MET A 219 -16.12 -4.95 2.28
N THR A 220 -16.27 -6.16 2.81
CA THR A 220 -17.49 -6.66 3.44
C THR A 220 -17.52 -6.18 4.90
N SER A 221 -18.72 -5.98 5.47
CA SER A 221 -18.91 -5.68 6.89
C SER A 221 -18.22 -4.39 7.39
N ILE A 222 -18.63 -3.24 6.87
CA ILE A 222 -18.05 -1.91 7.21
C ILE A 222 -17.95 -1.69 8.72
N ILE A 223 -19.00 -2.03 9.49
CA ILE A 223 -19.03 -1.83 10.94
C ILE A 223 -17.99 -2.70 11.65
N SER A 224 -17.90 -3.98 11.32
CA SER A 224 -16.92 -4.89 11.92
C SER A 224 -15.49 -4.43 11.64
N ASN A 225 -15.23 -3.95 10.41
CA ASN A 225 -13.93 -3.42 10.03
C ASN A 225 -13.60 -2.12 10.76
N ALA A 226 -14.57 -1.20 10.91
CA ALA A 226 -14.40 0.03 11.68
C ALA A 226 -14.09 -0.26 13.16
N LEU A 227 -14.78 -1.21 13.78
CA LEU A 227 -14.50 -1.64 15.14
C LEU A 227 -13.10 -2.24 15.27
N ARG A 228 -12.69 -3.11 14.35
CA ARG A 228 -11.33 -3.67 14.30
C ARG A 228 -10.27 -2.57 14.24
N MET A 229 -10.43 -1.62 13.32
CA MET A 229 -9.53 -0.48 13.17
C MET A 229 -9.46 0.36 14.45
N PHE A 230 -10.59 0.61 15.07
CA PHE A 230 -10.67 1.35 16.34
C PHE A 230 -9.91 0.65 17.47
N PHE A 231 -10.08 -0.67 17.61
CA PHE A 231 -9.34 -1.45 18.60
C PHE A 231 -7.82 -1.45 18.34
N ILE A 232 -7.39 -1.49 17.08
CA ILE A 232 -5.97 -1.36 16.72
C ILE A 232 -5.43 -0.01 17.21
N VAL A 233 -6.16 1.10 16.98
CA VAL A 233 -5.72 2.44 17.40
C VAL A 233 -5.65 2.56 18.91
N ILE A 234 -6.66 2.09 19.64
CA ILE A 234 -6.64 2.12 21.12
C ILE A 234 -5.49 1.30 21.68
N SER A 235 -5.31 0.07 21.19
CA SER A 235 -4.23 -0.81 21.66
C SER A 235 -2.86 -0.20 21.34
N SER A 236 -2.70 0.40 20.17
CA SER A 236 -1.45 1.06 19.81
C SER A 236 -1.18 2.29 20.68
N TYR A 237 -2.21 3.08 21.01
CA TYR A 237 -2.07 4.21 21.92
C TYR A 237 -1.50 3.76 23.28
N HIS A 238 -2.07 2.74 23.89
CA HIS A 238 -1.57 2.20 25.17
C HIS A 238 -0.11 1.73 25.02
N LYS A 239 0.19 0.93 24.00
CA LYS A 239 1.55 0.37 23.82
C LYS A 239 2.62 1.40 23.49
N LEU A 240 2.27 2.47 22.80
CA LEU A 240 3.21 3.55 22.45
C LEU A 240 3.44 4.52 23.61
N ARG A 241 2.47 4.64 24.55
CA ARG A 241 2.54 5.57 25.69
C ARG A 241 3.10 4.95 26.95
N LEU A 242 2.83 3.66 27.19
CA LEU A 242 3.27 2.96 28.40
C LEU A 242 4.76 2.53 28.36
N LYS A 243 5.47 2.75 27.25
CA LYS A 243 6.91 2.44 27.10
C LYS A 243 7.81 3.69 27.14
N LYS A 244 7.29 4.80 27.70
CA LYS A 244 8.11 5.97 28.00
C LYS A 244 8.39 6.07 29.49
#